data_ced6e0af6e7a43ef510ff13250e276de
#
_entry.id   ced6e0af6e7a43ef510ff13250e276de
#
_cell.length_a   1.000
_cell.length_b   1.000
_cell.length_c   1.000
_cell.angle_alpha   90.00
_cell.angle_beta   90.00
_cell.angle_gamma   90.00
#
_symmetry.space_group_name_H-M   'P 1'
#
loop_
_entity.id
_entity.type
_entity.pdbx_description
1 polymer ?
#
loop_
_entity_poly.entity_id
_entity_poly.type
_entity_poly.pdbx_seq_one_letter_code
_entity_poly.pdbx_strand_id
1 'polypeptide(L)'
;LSLVGSEMCIRDRFLLLLIALGIGSVLYANNELKLLTDSLRRVIDEKHVFVKEKEDRINRIKCMLRSPGLTLEGEYRINLRLYNEYKKFHIDSAIHYVDRNIEISRQLNRPYFTNQSSLHLSLLYSMCGRFREAEIILKSIKTSELPRDLLINYYQTYSSFWGHYSISVANNLYGKQQAAYQDSLFALIDHTSWDYRMSQASYYIWRDTLKSKEIYKELLEIEEVGTPNYAMITHSYSRLCHHQKKYDEEKKYLMLSAIADTRNATRENASLQSLALIAYDEQNLADAFKFTQSAIDDVISSGIHFRAIEIYKFNSIINTAYQAEQARSRSHLTTFLISTSIILFLLVLLVLFIYIQMKKTLKIKQALAQSNEELLRLNNKLNSMNSQLNDTNNQLCEINSIKEYYIAEFFDVCFSYIHKMEKYQNMLYKIAINKYYDELIKKLKSSALIDEELSALYTRFDKVFLGLYPTFVSDFNALLKDEEKIILKPDALLNRELRIYALLRLG
;
A
#
# COMPACT_ATOMS: atom_id res chain seq x y z
N LEU A 1 -61.98 33.76 8.88
CA LEU A 1 -60.60 34.29 9.09
C LEU A 1 -59.78 33.47 10.11
N SER A 2 -60.42 32.68 11.01
CA SER A 2 -59.72 31.89 12.03
C SER A 2 -59.21 30.53 11.52
N LEU A 3 -59.83 29.93 10.49
CA LEU A 3 -59.45 28.63 9.94
C LEU A 3 -58.17 28.68 9.04
N VAL A 4 -57.98 29.78 8.32
CA VAL A 4 -56.80 29.94 7.46
C VAL A 4 -55.51 30.10 8.28
N GLY A 5 -55.60 30.75 9.47
CA GLY A 5 -54.46 30.89 10.37
C GLY A 5 -54.01 29.57 11.06
N SER A 6 -54.95 28.62 11.30
CA SER A 6 -54.64 27.34 11.91
C SER A 6 -54.01 26.37 10.90
N GLU A 7 -54.42 26.38 9.63
CA GLU A 7 -53.82 25.52 8.59
C GLU A 7 -52.39 25.98 8.21
N MET A 8 -52.11 27.29 8.14
CA MET A 8 -50.76 27.79 7.94
C MET A 8 -49.83 27.38 9.09
N CYS A 9 -50.33 27.45 10.34
CA CYS A 9 -49.56 27.07 11.52
C CYS A 9 -49.21 25.57 11.57
N ILE A 10 -50.12 24.68 11.09
CA ILE A 10 -49.89 23.24 11.02
C ILE A 10 -48.90 22.90 9.91
N ARG A 11 -49.00 23.52 8.76
CA ARG A 11 -48.05 23.34 7.61
C ARG A 11 -46.66 23.83 7.96
N ASP A 12 -46.53 24.96 8.64
CA ASP A 12 -45.25 25.50 9.07
C ASP A 12 -44.61 24.63 10.18
N ARG A 13 -45.39 24.11 11.11
CA ARG A 13 -44.90 23.13 12.12
C ARG A 13 -44.48 21.83 11.49
N PHE A 14 -45.20 21.33 10.47
CA PHE A 14 -44.78 20.12 9.74
C PHE A 14 -43.51 20.34 8.93
N LEU A 15 -43.37 21.52 8.31
CA LEU A 15 -42.16 21.92 7.58
C LEU A 15 -40.95 22.07 8.51
N LEU A 16 -41.14 22.69 9.68
CA LEU A 16 -40.10 22.78 10.71
C LEU A 16 -39.70 21.41 11.27
N LEU A 17 -40.65 20.50 11.42
CA LEU A 17 -40.39 19.13 11.88
C LEU A 17 -39.64 18.34 10.83
N LEU A 18 -39.95 18.47 9.54
CA LEU A 18 -39.18 17.87 8.42
C LEU A 18 -37.75 18.46 8.32
N ILE A 19 -37.62 19.77 8.51
CA ILE A 19 -36.30 20.44 8.54
C ILE A 19 -35.51 19.95 9.76
N ALA A 20 -36.11 19.87 10.95
CA ALA A 20 -35.45 19.38 12.16
C ALA A 20 -35.03 17.91 12.05
N LEU A 21 -35.89 17.06 11.45
CA LEU A 21 -35.54 15.66 11.15
C LEU A 21 -34.43 15.56 10.09
N GLY A 22 -34.47 16.42 9.07
CA GLY A 22 -33.41 16.51 8.05
C GLY A 22 -32.07 16.95 8.65
N ILE A 23 -32.08 17.97 9.48
CA ILE A 23 -30.87 18.47 10.18
C ILE A 23 -30.36 17.41 11.17
N GLY A 24 -31.26 16.74 11.90
CA GLY A 24 -30.90 15.68 12.83
C GLY A 24 -30.22 14.49 12.12
N SER A 25 -30.73 14.07 10.96
CA SER A 25 -30.14 12.99 10.19
C SER A 25 -28.76 13.34 9.60
N VAL A 26 -28.58 14.59 9.12
CA VAL A 26 -27.28 15.09 8.62
C VAL A 26 -26.27 15.20 9.75
N LEU A 27 -26.66 15.70 10.92
CA LEU A 27 -25.77 15.76 12.10
C LEU A 27 -25.37 14.38 12.59
N TYR A 28 -26.28 13.41 12.57
CA TYR A 28 -26.01 12.02 12.94
C TYR A 28 -25.05 11.37 11.95
N ALA A 29 -25.29 11.51 10.64
CA ALA A 29 -24.42 10.98 9.60
C ALA A 29 -22.99 11.59 9.67
N ASN A 30 -22.88 12.89 9.86
CA ASN A 30 -21.59 13.56 10.05
C ASN A 30 -20.83 13.06 11.30
N ASN A 31 -21.54 12.77 12.38
CA ASN A 31 -20.92 12.25 13.60
C ASN A 31 -20.44 10.81 13.41
N GLU A 32 -21.20 9.98 12.70
CA GLU A 32 -20.82 8.60 12.34
C GLU A 32 -19.56 8.59 11.46
N LEU A 33 -19.52 9.40 10.39
CA LEU A 33 -18.35 9.50 9.52
C LEU A 33 -17.11 9.97 10.26
N LYS A 34 -17.25 10.93 11.18
CA LYS A 34 -16.16 11.40 12.03
C LYS A 34 -15.61 10.28 12.92
N LEU A 35 -16.48 9.54 13.59
CA LEU A 35 -16.10 8.40 14.43
C LEU A 35 -15.38 7.31 13.63
N LEU A 36 -15.86 7.01 12.43
CA LEU A 36 -15.20 6.06 11.52
C LEU A 36 -13.84 6.55 11.05
N THR A 37 -13.71 7.85 10.73
CA THR A 37 -12.42 8.45 10.35
C THR A 37 -11.41 8.35 11.49
N ASP A 38 -11.81 8.67 12.72
CA ASP A 38 -10.95 8.58 13.89
C ASP A 38 -10.58 7.12 14.22
N SER A 39 -11.53 6.19 14.00
CA SER A 39 -11.26 4.75 14.11
C SER A 39 -10.24 4.28 13.06
N LEU A 40 -10.40 4.70 11.81
CA LEU A 40 -9.47 4.36 10.73
C LEU A 40 -8.07 4.90 11.01
N ARG A 41 -7.95 6.17 11.44
CA ARG A 41 -6.65 6.76 11.81
C ARG A 41 -5.95 5.95 12.89
N ARG A 42 -6.68 5.53 13.93
CA ARG A 42 -6.16 4.69 15.02
C ARG A 42 -5.72 3.33 14.53
N VAL A 43 -6.53 2.66 13.73
CA VAL A 43 -6.22 1.34 13.17
C VAL A 43 -4.98 1.39 12.25
N ILE A 44 -4.80 2.49 11.50
CA ILE A 44 -3.58 2.70 10.72
C ILE A 44 -2.36 2.88 11.63
N ASP A 45 -2.48 3.63 12.72
CA ASP A 45 -1.38 3.82 13.68
C ASP A 45 -1.01 2.51 14.39
N GLU A 46 -1.99 1.66 14.65
CA GLU A 46 -1.84 0.34 15.27
C GLU A 46 -1.54 -0.79 14.26
N LYS A 47 -1.39 -0.50 12.98
CA LYS A 47 -1.20 -1.48 11.90
C LYS A 47 -0.09 -2.51 12.19
N HIS A 48 0.99 -2.08 12.83
CA HIS A 48 2.11 -2.94 13.19
C HIS A 48 1.69 -4.09 14.15
N VAL A 49 0.68 -3.89 14.99
CA VAL A 49 0.14 -4.90 15.89
C VAL A 49 -0.53 -6.01 15.09
N PHE A 50 -1.40 -5.65 14.15
CA PHE A 50 -2.12 -6.62 13.30
C PHE A 50 -1.18 -7.38 12.36
N VAL A 51 -0.15 -6.70 11.86
CA VAL A 51 0.92 -7.33 11.08
C VAL A 51 1.63 -8.40 11.92
N LYS A 52 2.02 -8.08 13.15
CA LYS A 52 2.66 -9.02 14.06
C LYS A 52 1.77 -10.22 14.39
N GLU A 53 0.50 -9.99 14.68
CA GLU A 53 -0.47 -11.08 14.92
C GLU A 53 -0.57 -12.04 13.73
N LYS A 54 -0.56 -11.49 12.51
CA LYS A 54 -0.54 -12.28 11.29
C LYS A 54 0.76 -13.06 11.13
N GLU A 55 1.90 -12.44 11.38
CA GLU A 55 3.21 -13.09 11.35
C GLU A 55 3.30 -14.24 12.37
N ASP A 56 2.79 -14.03 13.57
CA ASP A 56 2.73 -15.06 14.62
C ASP A 56 1.82 -16.23 14.18
N ARG A 57 0.69 -15.95 13.53
CA ARG A 57 -0.18 -16.99 12.94
C ARG A 57 0.54 -17.77 11.84
N ILE A 58 1.21 -17.08 10.94
CA ILE A 58 2.03 -17.68 9.88
C ILE A 58 3.13 -18.57 10.48
N ASN A 59 3.83 -18.08 11.51
CA ASN A 59 4.90 -18.84 12.16
C ASN A 59 4.38 -20.12 12.82
N ARG A 60 3.21 -20.07 13.42
CA ARG A 60 2.55 -21.30 13.93
C ARG A 60 2.29 -22.31 12.82
N ILE A 61 1.83 -21.86 11.64
CA ILE A 61 1.62 -22.75 10.49
C ILE A 61 2.95 -23.31 9.98
N LYS A 62 4.01 -22.48 9.90
CA LYS A 62 5.36 -22.93 9.51
C LYS A 62 5.94 -23.98 10.45
N CYS A 63 5.66 -23.91 11.74
CA CYS A 63 6.11 -24.92 12.68
C CYS A 63 5.55 -26.31 12.35
N MET A 64 4.35 -26.40 11.73
CA MET A 64 3.77 -27.68 11.32
C MET A 64 4.57 -28.38 10.22
N LEU A 65 5.34 -27.63 9.42
CA LEU A 65 6.24 -28.21 8.40
C LEU A 65 7.41 -29.01 9.00
N ARG A 66 7.69 -28.81 10.30
CA ARG A 66 8.78 -29.51 11.02
C ARG A 66 8.28 -30.74 11.77
N SER A 67 7.01 -31.13 11.60
CA SER A 67 6.43 -32.27 12.32
C SER A 67 7.09 -33.58 11.89
N PRO A 68 7.49 -34.44 12.82
CA PRO A 68 8.04 -35.78 12.49
C PRO A 68 7.02 -36.57 11.69
N GLY A 69 7.47 -37.24 10.63
CA GLY A 69 6.61 -38.12 9.80
C GLY A 69 5.64 -37.37 8.88
N LEU A 70 5.87 -36.07 8.61
CA LEU A 70 5.04 -35.29 7.69
C LEU A 70 5.09 -35.94 6.30
N THR A 71 3.92 -36.30 5.77
CA THR A 71 3.78 -36.81 4.40
C THR A 71 3.84 -35.67 3.38
N LEU A 72 4.18 -35.99 2.13
CA LEU A 72 4.15 -34.99 1.03
C LEU A 72 2.75 -34.34 0.88
N GLU A 73 1.68 -35.12 1.04
CA GLU A 73 0.32 -34.54 0.99
C GLU A 73 0.03 -33.63 2.19
N GLY A 74 0.55 -33.96 3.36
CA GLY A 74 0.50 -33.12 4.55
C GLY A 74 1.25 -31.80 4.33
N GLU A 75 2.46 -31.87 3.77
CA GLU A 75 3.25 -30.70 3.39
C GLU A 75 2.51 -29.83 2.38
N TYR A 76 1.92 -30.43 1.34
CA TYR A 76 1.09 -29.73 0.36
C TYR A 76 -0.02 -28.92 1.02
N ARG A 77 -0.77 -29.52 1.94
CA ARG A 77 -1.88 -28.87 2.64
C ARG A 77 -1.41 -27.72 3.54
N ILE A 78 -0.27 -27.88 4.20
CA ILE A 78 0.32 -26.81 5.03
C ILE A 78 0.78 -25.65 4.13
N ASN A 79 1.45 -25.94 3.02
CA ASN A 79 1.86 -24.92 2.05
C ASN A 79 0.66 -24.17 1.45
N LEU A 80 -0.45 -24.86 1.20
CA LEU A 80 -1.69 -24.24 0.74
C LEU A 80 -2.26 -23.27 1.80
N ARG A 81 -2.17 -23.61 3.09
CA ARG A 81 -2.53 -22.67 4.17
C ARG A 81 -1.60 -21.47 4.20
N LEU A 82 -0.29 -21.68 4.04
CA LEU A 82 0.70 -20.61 3.97
C LEU A 82 0.47 -19.70 2.75
N TYR A 83 0.18 -20.28 1.59
CA TYR A 83 -0.24 -19.51 0.41
C TYR A 83 -1.44 -18.60 0.72
N ASN A 84 -2.48 -19.11 1.39
CA ASN A 84 -3.66 -18.33 1.74
C ASN A 84 -3.36 -17.17 2.70
N GLU A 85 -2.43 -17.36 3.63
CA GLU A 85 -1.98 -16.27 4.51
C GLU A 85 -1.14 -15.23 3.77
N TYR A 86 -0.31 -15.66 2.80
CA TYR A 86 0.65 -14.80 2.14
C TYR A 86 0.12 -14.09 0.89
N LYS A 87 -0.87 -14.64 0.18
CA LYS A 87 -1.28 -14.17 -1.16
C LYS A 87 -1.66 -12.68 -1.25
N LYS A 88 -2.12 -12.08 -0.15
CA LYS A 88 -2.42 -10.64 -0.03
C LYS A 88 -1.54 -9.93 1.02
N PHE A 89 -0.49 -10.59 1.49
CA PHE A 89 0.40 -10.10 2.54
C PHE A 89 1.85 -9.96 2.04
N HIS A 90 2.38 -10.98 1.35
CA HIS A 90 3.74 -10.98 0.79
C HIS A 90 3.82 -11.99 -0.36
N ILE A 91 3.73 -11.48 -1.60
CA ILE A 91 3.58 -12.30 -2.80
C ILE A 91 4.74 -13.28 -3.01
N ASP A 92 6.00 -12.85 -2.80
CA ASP A 92 7.15 -13.73 -3.02
C ASP A 92 7.13 -14.95 -2.10
N SER A 93 6.70 -14.75 -0.85
CA SER A 93 6.49 -15.87 0.07
C SER A 93 5.35 -16.79 -0.38
N ALA A 94 4.27 -16.24 -0.93
CA ALA A 94 3.17 -17.02 -1.49
C ALA A 94 3.65 -17.86 -2.68
N ILE A 95 4.43 -17.27 -3.59
CA ILE A 95 5.04 -17.95 -4.73
C ILE A 95 5.92 -19.09 -4.26
N HIS A 96 6.79 -18.88 -3.27
CA HIS A 96 7.66 -19.91 -2.72
C HIS A 96 6.89 -21.17 -2.29
N TYR A 97 5.79 -21.02 -1.56
CA TYR A 97 4.99 -22.16 -1.11
C TYR A 97 4.18 -22.81 -2.24
N VAL A 98 3.75 -22.04 -3.23
CA VAL A 98 3.06 -22.58 -4.42
C VAL A 98 4.04 -23.35 -5.31
N ASP A 99 5.25 -22.85 -5.53
CA ASP A 99 6.29 -23.55 -6.29
C ASP A 99 6.63 -24.89 -5.63
N ARG A 100 6.80 -24.89 -4.30
CA ARG A 100 7.00 -26.12 -3.56
C ARG A 100 5.81 -27.09 -3.72
N ASN A 101 4.59 -26.60 -3.75
CA ASN A 101 3.40 -27.40 -4.00
C ASN A 101 3.34 -27.99 -5.41
N ILE A 102 3.84 -27.26 -6.41
CA ILE A 102 3.98 -27.78 -7.78
C ILE A 102 4.98 -28.98 -7.80
N GLU A 103 6.11 -28.85 -7.11
CA GLU A 103 7.09 -29.95 -6.98
C GLU A 103 6.47 -31.17 -6.30
N ILE A 104 5.82 -30.99 -5.16
CA ILE A 104 5.14 -32.04 -4.42
C ILE A 104 4.06 -32.73 -5.27
N SER A 105 3.26 -31.92 -5.99
CA SER A 105 2.18 -32.44 -6.83
C SER A 105 2.69 -33.34 -7.97
N ARG A 106 3.86 -33.04 -8.54
CA ARG A 106 4.56 -33.85 -9.54
C ARG A 106 5.08 -35.15 -8.91
N GLN A 107 5.70 -35.07 -7.73
CA GLN A 107 6.18 -36.26 -7.01
C GLN A 107 5.04 -37.20 -6.63
N LEU A 108 3.90 -36.65 -6.25
CA LEU A 108 2.70 -37.43 -5.93
C LEU A 108 1.95 -37.93 -7.17
N ASN A 109 2.33 -37.49 -8.37
CA ASN A 109 1.63 -37.73 -9.62
C ASN A 109 0.11 -37.44 -9.52
N ARG A 110 -0.23 -36.26 -8.96
CA ARG A 110 -1.61 -35.81 -8.73
C ARG A 110 -1.94 -34.63 -9.62
N PRO A 111 -2.51 -34.84 -10.82
CA PRO A 111 -2.85 -33.72 -11.76
C PRO A 111 -3.76 -32.65 -11.16
N TYR A 112 -4.68 -33.05 -10.26
CA TYR A 112 -5.53 -32.10 -9.54
C TYR A 112 -4.70 -31.06 -8.77
N PHE A 113 -3.74 -31.51 -7.97
CA PHE A 113 -2.89 -30.62 -7.18
C PHE A 113 -1.96 -29.78 -8.06
N THR A 114 -1.49 -30.35 -9.17
CA THR A 114 -0.66 -29.62 -10.14
C THR A 114 -1.46 -28.46 -10.76
N ASN A 115 -2.67 -28.73 -11.23
CA ASN A 115 -3.52 -27.71 -11.84
C ASN A 115 -3.94 -26.65 -10.80
N GLN A 116 -4.30 -27.04 -9.59
CA GLN A 116 -4.63 -26.12 -8.51
C GLN A 116 -3.47 -25.18 -8.19
N SER A 117 -2.26 -25.72 -8.00
CA SER A 117 -1.07 -24.90 -7.70
C SER A 117 -0.68 -24.02 -8.89
N SER A 118 -0.84 -24.51 -10.12
CA SER A 118 -0.60 -23.71 -11.34
C SER A 118 -1.54 -22.52 -11.44
N LEU A 119 -2.82 -22.69 -11.11
CA LEU A 119 -3.79 -21.60 -11.04
C LEU A 119 -3.41 -20.57 -9.97
N HIS A 120 -3.01 -21.04 -8.78
CA HIS A 120 -2.53 -20.14 -7.72
C HIS A 120 -1.28 -19.37 -8.16
N LEU A 121 -0.32 -20.03 -8.80
CA LEU A 121 0.89 -19.39 -9.31
C LEU A 121 0.57 -18.34 -10.37
N SER A 122 -0.31 -18.67 -11.31
CA SER A 122 -0.75 -17.73 -12.34
C SER A 122 -1.42 -16.49 -11.73
N LEU A 123 -2.27 -16.67 -10.72
CA LEU A 123 -2.90 -15.56 -10.02
C LEU A 123 -1.83 -14.65 -9.37
N LEU A 124 -0.87 -15.23 -8.65
CA LEU A 124 0.22 -14.48 -8.01
C LEU A 124 1.08 -13.74 -9.05
N TYR A 125 1.39 -14.39 -10.16
CA TYR A 125 2.15 -13.75 -11.25
C TYR A 125 1.38 -12.58 -11.86
N SER A 126 0.07 -12.69 -12.03
CA SER A 126 -0.73 -11.56 -12.51
C SER A 126 -0.77 -10.41 -11.49
N MET A 127 -0.79 -10.71 -10.19
CA MET A 127 -0.76 -9.70 -9.12
C MET A 127 0.57 -8.94 -9.06
N CYS A 128 1.70 -9.61 -9.30
CA CYS A 128 3.02 -8.97 -9.32
C CYS A 128 3.46 -8.48 -10.70
N GLY A 129 2.55 -8.41 -11.69
CA GLY A 129 2.82 -7.85 -13.01
C GLY A 129 3.53 -8.79 -13.99
N ARG A 130 3.73 -10.06 -13.64
CA ARG A 130 4.34 -11.09 -14.49
C ARG A 130 3.28 -11.71 -15.42
N PHE A 131 2.63 -10.87 -16.23
CA PHE A 131 1.46 -11.27 -17.01
C PHE A 131 1.78 -12.33 -18.06
N ARG A 132 2.96 -12.31 -18.65
CA ARG A 132 3.36 -13.30 -19.64
C ARG A 132 3.46 -14.69 -19.04
N GLU A 133 4.15 -14.81 -17.92
CA GLU A 133 4.29 -16.09 -17.22
C GLU A 133 2.95 -16.61 -16.73
N ALA A 134 2.10 -15.70 -16.21
CA ALA A 134 0.75 -16.04 -15.81
C ALA A 134 -0.07 -16.60 -16.98
N GLU A 135 -0.01 -15.94 -18.13
CA GLU A 135 -0.75 -16.36 -19.33
C GLU A 135 -0.23 -17.69 -19.89
N ILE A 136 1.10 -17.91 -19.91
CA ILE A 136 1.68 -19.20 -20.33
C ILE A 136 1.14 -20.33 -19.49
N ILE A 137 1.10 -20.17 -18.17
CA ILE A 137 0.55 -21.19 -17.26
C ILE A 137 -0.93 -21.41 -17.57
N LEU A 138 -1.73 -20.36 -17.68
CA LEU A 138 -3.16 -20.49 -17.96
C LEU A 138 -3.43 -21.18 -19.31
N LYS A 139 -2.67 -20.86 -20.34
CA LYS A 139 -2.79 -21.49 -21.68
C LYS A 139 -2.31 -22.93 -21.70
N SER A 140 -1.44 -23.34 -20.78
CA SER A 140 -0.97 -24.73 -20.68
C SER A 140 -2.00 -25.68 -20.05
N ILE A 141 -3.00 -25.15 -19.34
CA ILE A 141 -4.02 -25.92 -18.66
C ILE A 141 -5.11 -26.33 -19.66
N LYS A 142 -5.32 -27.64 -19.78
CA LYS A 142 -6.38 -28.20 -20.62
C LYS A 142 -7.71 -28.20 -19.87
N THR A 143 -8.58 -27.28 -20.23
CA THR A 143 -9.89 -27.09 -19.55
C THR A 143 -10.79 -28.31 -19.62
N SER A 144 -10.69 -29.13 -20.70
CA SER A 144 -11.47 -30.37 -20.86
C SER A 144 -11.12 -31.46 -19.84
N GLU A 145 -9.95 -31.38 -19.20
CA GLU A 145 -9.47 -32.34 -18.22
C GLU A 145 -9.71 -31.87 -16.78
N LEU A 146 -10.22 -30.64 -16.60
CA LEU A 146 -10.42 -30.09 -15.27
C LEU A 146 -11.74 -30.56 -14.63
N PRO A 147 -11.73 -30.99 -13.38
CA PRO A 147 -12.97 -31.13 -12.61
C PRO A 147 -13.64 -29.76 -12.40
N ARG A 148 -14.95 -29.78 -12.12
CA ARG A 148 -15.80 -28.59 -12.09
C ARG A 148 -15.26 -27.49 -11.16
N ASP A 149 -14.77 -27.82 -10.00
CA ASP A 149 -14.22 -26.89 -9.01
C ASP A 149 -12.94 -26.19 -9.51
N LEU A 150 -12.04 -26.92 -10.16
CA LEU A 150 -10.86 -26.34 -10.79
C LEU A 150 -11.20 -25.53 -12.06
N LEU A 151 -12.24 -25.93 -12.79
CA LEU A 151 -12.69 -25.15 -13.94
C LEU A 151 -13.29 -23.80 -13.50
N ILE A 152 -14.01 -23.76 -12.38
CA ILE A 152 -14.47 -22.54 -11.73
C ILE A 152 -13.27 -21.65 -11.38
N ASN A 153 -12.27 -22.20 -10.70
CA ASN A 153 -11.05 -21.48 -10.33
C ASN A 153 -10.27 -20.99 -11.55
N TYR A 154 -10.27 -21.74 -12.64
CA TYR A 154 -9.65 -21.34 -13.89
C TYR A 154 -10.30 -20.07 -14.47
N TYR A 155 -11.62 -20.06 -14.59
CA TYR A 155 -12.32 -18.88 -15.12
C TYR A 155 -12.21 -17.68 -14.17
N GLN A 156 -12.23 -17.90 -12.87
CA GLN A 156 -12.00 -16.85 -11.88
C GLN A 156 -10.58 -16.27 -11.98
N THR A 157 -9.58 -17.13 -12.17
CA THR A 157 -8.18 -16.69 -12.34
C THR A 157 -7.98 -15.91 -13.63
N TYR A 158 -8.59 -16.33 -14.75
CA TYR A 158 -8.54 -15.58 -15.99
C TYR A 158 -9.28 -14.24 -15.90
N SER A 159 -10.42 -14.20 -15.26
CA SER A 159 -11.12 -12.94 -14.99
C SER A 159 -10.26 -11.98 -14.16
N SER A 160 -9.61 -12.48 -13.11
CA SER A 160 -8.68 -11.70 -12.28
C SER A 160 -7.46 -11.25 -13.08
N PHE A 161 -6.88 -12.11 -13.90
CA PHE A 161 -5.77 -11.79 -14.80
C PHE A 161 -6.08 -10.60 -15.71
N TRP A 162 -7.21 -10.62 -16.40
CA TRP A 162 -7.60 -9.52 -17.28
C TRP A 162 -7.93 -8.24 -16.50
N GLY A 163 -8.47 -8.37 -15.29
CA GLY A 163 -8.69 -7.24 -14.39
C GLY A 163 -7.37 -6.57 -13.99
N HIS A 164 -6.39 -7.33 -13.50
CA HIS A 164 -5.06 -6.84 -13.15
C HIS A 164 -4.32 -6.24 -14.35
N TYR A 165 -4.43 -6.90 -15.50
CA TYR A 165 -3.82 -6.43 -16.74
C TYR A 165 -4.43 -5.10 -17.19
N SER A 166 -5.76 -4.98 -17.20
CA SER A 166 -6.48 -3.76 -17.57
C SER A 166 -6.08 -2.57 -16.69
N ILE A 167 -5.97 -2.79 -15.38
CA ILE A 167 -5.49 -1.76 -14.43
C ILE A 167 -4.05 -1.36 -14.75
N SER A 168 -3.18 -2.34 -14.99
CA SER A 168 -1.75 -2.12 -15.19
C SER A 168 -1.44 -1.37 -16.48
N VAL A 169 -2.20 -1.60 -17.55
CA VAL A 169 -2.02 -0.90 -18.84
C VAL A 169 -2.91 0.35 -18.96
N ALA A 170 -3.72 0.63 -17.94
CA ALA A 170 -4.68 1.74 -17.92
C ALA A 170 -5.61 1.75 -19.17
N ASN A 171 -6.03 0.57 -19.64
CA ASN A 171 -6.81 0.42 -20.84
C ASN A 171 -8.05 -0.48 -20.61
N ASN A 172 -9.22 0.12 -20.69
CA ASN A 172 -10.51 -0.56 -20.50
C ASN A 172 -10.93 -1.50 -21.63
N LEU A 173 -10.18 -1.55 -22.73
CA LEU A 173 -10.47 -2.47 -23.86
C LEU A 173 -10.45 -3.94 -23.42
N TYR A 174 -9.65 -4.27 -22.39
CA TYR A 174 -9.55 -5.63 -21.86
C TYR A 174 -10.68 -6.01 -20.91
N GLY A 175 -11.56 -5.08 -20.56
CA GLY A 175 -12.77 -5.36 -19.76
C GLY A 175 -13.74 -6.33 -20.45
N LYS A 176 -13.75 -6.39 -21.80
CA LYS A 176 -14.56 -7.37 -22.55
C LYS A 176 -14.05 -8.80 -22.33
N GLN A 177 -12.74 -9.00 -22.30
CA GLN A 177 -12.14 -10.31 -22.02
C GLN A 177 -12.46 -10.74 -20.59
N GLN A 178 -12.30 -9.84 -19.63
CA GLN A 178 -12.69 -10.08 -18.24
C GLN A 178 -14.16 -10.51 -18.13
N ALA A 179 -15.06 -9.79 -18.79
CA ALA A 179 -16.50 -10.09 -18.78
C ALA A 179 -16.80 -11.47 -19.39
N ALA A 180 -16.15 -11.84 -20.49
CA ALA A 180 -16.37 -13.16 -21.12
C ALA A 180 -15.99 -14.32 -20.20
N TYR A 181 -14.90 -14.20 -19.45
CA TYR A 181 -14.52 -15.21 -18.45
C TYR A 181 -15.44 -15.19 -17.22
N GLN A 182 -15.98 -14.03 -16.88
CA GLN A 182 -16.98 -13.88 -15.83
C GLN A 182 -18.30 -14.55 -16.20
N ASP A 183 -18.74 -14.41 -17.45
CA ASP A 183 -19.94 -15.09 -17.97
C ASP A 183 -19.77 -16.62 -17.94
N SER A 184 -18.57 -17.13 -18.30
CA SER A 184 -18.25 -18.54 -18.20
C SER A 184 -18.23 -19.06 -16.75
N LEU A 185 -17.75 -18.24 -15.82
CA LEU A 185 -17.79 -18.50 -14.38
C LEU A 185 -19.23 -18.59 -13.88
N PHE A 186 -20.07 -17.63 -14.24
CA PHE A 186 -21.48 -17.61 -13.84
C PHE A 186 -22.28 -18.86 -14.28
N ALA A 187 -21.96 -19.39 -15.45
CA ALA A 187 -22.60 -20.62 -15.95
C ALA A 187 -22.27 -21.86 -15.13
N LEU A 188 -21.16 -21.86 -14.37
CA LEU A 188 -20.67 -23.03 -13.65
C LEU A 188 -20.80 -22.95 -12.15
N ILE A 189 -20.75 -21.76 -11.57
CA ILE A 189 -20.72 -21.56 -10.12
C ILE A 189 -22.08 -21.90 -9.52
N ASP A 190 -22.11 -22.38 -8.28
CA ASP A 190 -23.34 -22.60 -7.53
C ASP A 190 -23.99 -21.25 -7.23
N HIS A 191 -25.25 -21.09 -7.66
CA HIS A 191 -26.01 -19.86 -7.52
C HIS A 191 -26.32 -19.49 -6.05
N THR A 192 -26.17 -20.43 -5.13
CA THR A 192 -26.33 -20.18 -3.67
C THR A 192 -25.01 -19.79 -3.01
N SER A 193 -23.89 -19.96 -3.72
CA SER A 193 -22.55 -19.70 -3.17
C SER A 193 -22.32 -18.20 -2.93
N TRP A 194 -21.50 -17.90 -1.94
CA TRP A 194 -21.06 -16.54 -1.63
C TRP A 194 -20.39 -15.84 -2.84
N ASP A 195 -19.52 -16.56 -3.53
CA ASP A 195 -18.79 -16.04 -4.70
C ASP A 195 -19.74 -15.67 -5.85
N TYR A 196 -20.76 -16.48 -6.09
CA TYR A 196 -21.78 -16.17 -7.10
C TYR A 196 -22.55 -14.90 -6.72
N ARG A 197 -23.01 -14.79 -5.48
CA ARG A 197 -23.76 -13.64 -5.00
C ARG A 197 -22.96 -12.35 -5.04
N MET A 198 -21.67 -12.40 -4.64
CA MET A 198 -20.74 -11.26 -4.75
C MET A 198 -20.54 -10.82 -6.20
N SER A 199 -20.31 -11.78 -7.08
CA SER A 199 -20.12 -11.51 -8.51
C SER A 199 -21.40 -10.99 -9.15
N GLN A 200 -22.55 -11.53 -8.80
CA GLN A 200 -23.87 -11.11 -9.26
C GLN A 200 -24.18 -9.68 -8.80
N ALA A 201 -23.93 -9.36 -7.53
CA ALA A 201 -24.11 -8.02 -7.01
C ALA A 201 -23.25 -6.99 -7.80
N SER A 202 -21.97 -7.32 -8.06
CA SER A 202 -21.07 -6.49 -8.84
C SER A 202 -21.52 -6.33 -10.30
N TYR A 203 -22.05 -7.38 -10.91
CA TYR A 203 -22.59 -7.34 -12.29
C TYR A 203 -23.78 -6.41 -12.42
N TYR A 204 -24.64 -6.35 -11.39
CA TYR A 204 -25.82 -5.51 -11.39
C TYR A 204 -25.57 -4.03 -11.04
N ILE A 205 -24.38 -3.64 -10.58
CA ILE A 205 -24.08 -2.22 -10.27
C ILE A 205 -24.49 -1.28 -11.42
N TRP A 206 -24.18 -1.68 -12.66
CA TRP A 206 -24.42 -0.87 -13.86
C TRP A 206 -25.72 -1.21 -14.61
N ARG A 207 -26.44 -2.25 -14.21
CA ARG A 207 -27.61 -2.79 -14.92
C ARG A 207 -28.91 -2.67 -14.12
N ASP A 208 -28.84 -3.03 -12.84
CA ASP A 208 -29.98 -3.02 -11.91
C ASP A 208 -29.46 -2.70 -10.51
N THR A 209 -29.41 -1.42 -10.21
CA THR A 209 -28.87 -0.91 -8.94
C THR A 209 -29.69 -1.34 -7.72
N LEU A 210 -30.99 -1.58 -7.87
CA LEU A 210 -31.85 -2.04 -6.78
C LEU A 210 -31.50 -3.48 -6.41
N LYS A 211 -31.44 -4.35 -7.40
CA LYS A 211 -31.08 -5.75 -7.21
C LYS A 211 -29.65 -5.90 -6.67
N SER A 212 -28.71 -5.10 -7.19
CA SER A 212 -27.35 -5.04 -6.64
C SER A 212 -27.36 -4.69 -5.15
N LYS A 213 -28.13 -3.68 -4.77
CA LYS A 213 -28.24 -3.22 -3.38
C LYS A 213 -28.83 -4.28 -2.47
N GLU A 214 -29.87 -4.97 -2.90
CA GLU A 214 -30.50 -6.06 -2.14
C GLU A 214 -29.50 -7.18 -1.84
N ILE A 215 -28.80 -7.65 -2.87
CA ILE A 215 -27.81 -8.72 -2.72
C ILE A 215 -26.68 -8.30 -1.75
N TYR A 216 -26.14 -7.07 -1.88
CA TYR A 216 -25.10 -6.61 -0.96
C TYR A 216 -25.61 -6.49 0.48
N LYS A 217 -26.85 -6.07 0.70
CA LYS A 217 -27.42 -6.00 2.04
C LYS A 217 -27.54 -7.39 2.67
N GLU A 218 -28.07 -8.34 1.92
CA GLU A 218 -28.17 -9.74 2.39
C GLU A 218 -26.79 -10.33 2.71
N LEU A 219 -25.77 -10.04 1.89
CA LEU A 219 -24.41 -10.46 2.16
C LEU A 219 -23.83 -9.82 3.44
N LEU A 220 -24.14 -8.55 3.69
CA LEU A 220 -23.71 -7.84 4.90
C LEU A 220 -24.41 -8.33 6.17
N GLU A 221 -25.66 -8.83 6.06
CA GLU A 221 -26.41 -9.41 7.19
C GLU A 221 -25.85 -10.79 7.60
N ILE A 222 -25.31 -11.55 6.66
CA ILE A 222 -24.78 -12.90 6.90
C ILE A 222 -23.32 -12.87 7.34
N GLU A 223 -22.54 -11.91 6.83
CA GLU A 223 -21.08 -11.88 7.04
C GLU A 223 -20.73 -11.20 8.37
N GLU A 224 -19.80 -11.80 9.11
CA GLU A 224 -19.29 -11.24 10.35
C GLU A 224 -18.49 -9.95 10.10
N VAL A 225 -18.79 -8.93 10.88
CA VAL A 225 -18.15 -7.61 10.80
C VAL A 225 -16.63 -7.72 11.05
N GLY A 226 -15.84 -7.14 10.17
CA GLY A 226 -14.38 -7.09 10.31
C GLY A 226 -13.63 -8.26 9.68
N THR A 227 -14.34 -9.23 9.08
CA THR A 227 -13.71 -10.32 8.30
C THR A 227 -13.15 -9.83 6.96
N PRO A 228 -12.25 -10.56 6.30
CA PRO A 228 -11.82 -10.25 4.94
C PRO A 228 -12.96 -10.22 3.93
N ASN A 229 -13.96 -11.08 4.08
CA ASN A 229 -15.16 -11.09 3.23
C ASN A 229 -15.99 -9.83 3.45
N TYR A 230 -16.17 -9.41 4.71
CA TYR A 230 -16.82 -8.14 5.03
C TYR A 230 -16.13 -6.95 4.37
N ALA A 231 -14.80 -6.92 4.37
CA ALA A 231 -14.03 -5.89 3.67
C ALA A 231 -14.29 -5.90 2.16
N MET A 232 -14.38 -7.07 1.55
CA MET A 232 -14.70 -7.21 0.12
C MET A 232 -16.11 -6.74 -0.21
N ILE A 233 -17.10 -7.10 0.61
CA ILE A 233 -18.50 -6.67 0.41
C ILE A 233 -18.60 -5.15 0.53
N THR A 234 -18.06 -4.57 1.61
CA THR A 234 -18.12 -3.13 1.87
C THR A 234 -17.40 -2.33 0.79
N HIS A 235 -16.23 -2.78 0.33
CA HIS A 235 -15.54 -2.18 -0.81
C HIS A 235 -16.41 -2.21 -2.09
N SER A 236 -17.01 -3.36 -2.40
CA SER A 236 -17.82 -3.49 -3.61
C SER A 236 -19.12 -2.69 -3.51
N TYR A 237 -19.72 -2.63 -2.32
CA TYR A 237 -20.91 -1.82 -2.07
C TYR A 237 -20.62 -0.31 -2.16
N SER A 238 -19.42 0.14 -1.77
CA SER A 238 -19.02 1.53 -1.96
C SER A 238 -19.05 1.94 -3.43
N ARG A 239 -18.69 1.04 -4.35
CA ARG A 239 -18.76 1.30 -5.80
C ARG A 239 -20.21 1.49 -6.28
N LEU A 240 -21.17 0.75 -5.71
CA LEU A 240 -22.60 0.98 -5.96
C LEU A 240 -23.03 2.36 -5.44
N CYS A 241 -22.60 2.73 -4.23
CA CYS A 241 -22.88 4.05 -3.65
C CYS A 241 -22.30 5.18 -4.53
N HIS A 242 -21.08 5.01 -5.01
CA HIS A 242 -20.46 5.93 -5.96
C HIS A 242 -21.29 6.09 -7.24
N HIS A 243 -21.72 4.97 -7.84
CA HIS A 243 -22.57 5.00 -9.03
C HIS A 243 -23.91 5.72 -8.78
N GLN A 244 -24.47 5.57 -7.57
CA GLN A 244 -25.69 6.28 -7.14
C GLN A 244 -25.43 7.73 -6.69
N LYS A 245 -24.17 8.22 -6.74
CA LYS A 245 -23.74 9.54 -6.26
C LYS A 245 -24.01 9.78 -4.76
N LYS A 246 -23.99 8.72 -3.97
CA LYS A 246 -24.15 8.75 -2.51
C LYS A 246 -22.80 8.76 -1.84
N TYR A 247 -22.12 9.89 -1.93
CA TYR A 247 -20.72 10.02 -1.55
C TYR A 247 -20.44 9.78 -0.05
N ASP A 248 -21.37 10.15 0.83
CA ASP A 248 -21.24 9.87 2.27
C ASP A 248 -21.35 8.37 2.58
N GLU A 249 -22.31 7.67 1.93
CA GLU A 249 -22.42 6.22 2.05
C GLU A 249 -21.18 5.53 1.43
N GLU A 250 -20.69 5.99 0.29
CA GLU A 250 -19.46 5.51 -0.32
C GLU A 250 -18.28 5.61 0.66
N LYS A 251 -18.06 6.80 1.21
CA LYS A 251 -16.99 7.06 2.17
C LYS A 251 -17.11 6.18 3.42
N LYS A 252 -18.32 6.02 3.94
CA LYS A 252 -18.61 5.12 5.07
C LYS A 252 -18.17 3.68 4.77
N TYR A 253 -18.62 3.11 3.66
CA TYR A 253 -18.32 1.72 3.31
C TYR A 253 -16.84 1.52 2.93
N LEU A 254 -16.19 2.51 2.34
CA LEU A 254 -14.74 2.50 2.13
C LEU A 254 -13.98 2.49 3.46
N MET A 255 -14.40 3.27 4.47
CA MET A 255 -13.76 3.26 5.80
C MET A 255 -13.95 1.92 6.49
N LEU A 256 -15.15 1.34 6.45
CA LEU A 256 -15.41 0.02 7.03
C LEU A 256 -14.53 -1.06 6.38
N SER A 257 -14.39 -1.03 5.06
CA SER A 257 -13.52 -1.92 4.31
C SER A 257 -12.04 -1.71 4.69
N ALA A 258 -11.57 -0.47 4.70
CA ALA A 258 -10.17 -0.16 5.02
C ALA A 258 -9.80 -0.55 6.44
N ILE A 259 -10.70 -0.36 7.41
CA ILE A 259 -10.52 -0.80 8.81
C ILE A 259 -10.41 -2.32 8.88
N ALA A 260 -11.32 -3.04 8.21
CA ALA A 260 -11.32 -4.51 8.21
C ALA A 260 -10.05 -5.07 7.53
N ASP A 261 -9.66 -4.54 6.36
CA ASP A 261 -8.43 -4.94 5.67
C ASP A 261 -7.19 -4.70 6.52
N THR A 262 -7.07 -3.54 7.17
CA THR A 262 -5.92 -3.20 8.01
C THR A 262 -5.82 -4.13 9.22
N ARG A 263 -6.95 -4.44 9.88
CA ARG A 263 -7.01 -5.38 11.03
C ARG A 263 -6.65 -6.80 10.64
N ASN A 264 -6.99 -7.21 9.42
CA ASN A 264 -6.61 -8.52 8.88
C ASN A 264 -5.20 -8.54 8.28
N ALA A 265 -4.46 -7.44 8.36
CA ALA A 265 -3.18 -7.23 7.69
C ALA A 265 -3.25 -7.61 6.19
N THR A 266 -4.35 -7.23 5.53
CA THR A 266 -4.53 -7.34 4.08
C THR A 266 -3.86 -6.15 3.43
N ARG A 267 -2.74 -6.38 2.73
CA ARG A 267 -1.96 -5.31 2.07
C ARG A 267 -2.47 -4.94 0.67
N GLU A 268 -3.50 -5.62 0.19
CA GLU A 268 -4.27 -5.23 -1.01
C GLU A 268 -5.43 -4.31 -0.62
N ASN A 269 -5.15 -3.19 0.04
CA ASN A 269 -6.17 -2.29 0.56
C ASN A 269 -6.56 -1.21 -0.47
N ALA A 270 -7.45 -1.56 -1.39
CA ALA A 270 -7.98 -0.64 -2.41
C ALA A 270 -8.81 0.50 -1.80
N SER A 271 -9.51 0.22 -0.70
CA SER A 271 -10.37 1.20 -0.03
C SER A 271 -9.56 2.36 0.54
N LEU A 272 -8.36 2.07 1.07
CA LEU A 272 -7.46 3.10 1.60
C LEU A 272 -6.96 4.04 0.48
N GLN A 273 -6.71 3.50 -0.72
CA GLN A 273 -6.34 4.30 -1.89
C GLN A 273 -7.47 5.24 -2.32
N SER A 274 -8.71 4.73 -2.36
CA SER A 274 -9.87 5.55 -2.69
C SER A 274 -10.13 6.63 -1.65
N LEU A 275 -9.98 6.31 -0.37
CA LEU A 275 -10.11 7.27 0.72
C LEU A 275 -9.05 8.37 0.69
N ALA A 276 -7.82 8.05 0.25
CA ALA A 276 -6.77 9.04 0.06
C ALA A 276 -7.16 10.09 -0.99
N LEU A 277 -7.77 9.65 -2.10
CA LEU A 277 -8.28 10.56 -3.13
C LEU A 277 -9.46 11.39 -2.64
N ILE A 278 -10.44 10.76 -1.97
CA ILE A 278 -11.58 11.48 -1.38
C ILE A 278 -11.10 12.55 -0.39
N ALA A 279 -10.16 12.19 0.49
CA ALA A 279 -9.60 13.14 1.45
C ALA A 279 -8.86 14.31 0.75
N TYR A 280 -8.18 14.03 -0.37
CA TYR A 280 -7.55 15.05 -1.19
C TYR A 280 -8.58 16.00 -1.81
N ASP A 281 -9.66 15.47 -2.38
CA ASP A 281 -10.75 16.26 -2.98
C ASP A 281 -11.48 17.11 -1.92
N GLU A 282 -11.60 16.60 -0.70
CA GLU A 282 -12.13 17.33 0.46
C GLU A 282 -11.13 18.33 1.06
N GLN A 283 -9.95 18.52 0.48
CA GLN A 283 -8.88 19.37 0.98
C GLN A 283 -8.34 18.97 2.36
N ASN A 284 -8.60 17.75 2.80
CA ASN A 284 -8.01 17.17 4.01
C ASN A 284 -6.67 16.51 3.67
N LEU A 285 -5.66 17.36 3.44
CA LEU A 285 -4.34 16.92 2.99
C LEU A 285 -3.62 16.05 4.02
N ALA A 286 -3.93 16.19 5.31
CA ALA A 286 -3.34 15.37 6.37
C ALA A 286 -3.80 13.92 6.26
N ASP A 287 -5.10 13.67 6.10
CA ASP A 287 -5.63 12.33 5.91
C ASP A 287 -5.25 11.76 4.54
N ALA A 288 -5.30 12.59 3.48
CA ALA A 288 -4.86 12.17 2.15
C ALA A 288 -3.42 11.64 2.18
N PHE A 289 -2.52 12.37 2.81
CA PHE A 289 -1.13 11.97 2.96
C PHE A 289 -0.99 10.71 3.83
N LYS A 290 -1.63 10.66 5.00
CA LYS A 290 -1.59 9.50 5.91
C LYS A 290 -2.07 8.23 5.24
N PHE A 291 -3.22 8.29 4.54
CA PHE A 291 -3.78 7.14 3.85
C PHE A 291 -2.91 6.71 2.66
N THR A 292 -2.35 7.66 1.92
CA THR A 292 -1.41 7.39 0.82
C THR A 292 -0.15 6.69 1.33
N GLN A 293 0.46 7.19 2.41
CA GLN A 293 1.66 6.57 2.98
C GLN A 293 1.39 5.14 3.44
N SER A 294 0.29 4.93 4.17
CA SER A 294 -0.09 3.57 4.61
C SER A 294 -0.35 2.63 3.43
N ALA A 295 -0.95 3.12 2.34
CA ALA A 295 -1.18 2.34 1.12
C ALA A 295 0.13 2.02 0.37
N ILE A 296 1.08 2.96 0.33
CA ILE A 296 2.42 2.75 -0.26
C ILE A 296 3.18 1.67 0.52
N ASP A 297 3.18 1.76 1.86
CA ASP A 297 3.84 0.78 2.72
C ASP A 297 3.27 -0.62 2.50
N ASP A 298 1.95 -0.73 2.31
CA ASP A 298 1.28 -1.99 1.99
C ASP A 298 1.74 -2.56 0.65
N VAL A 299 1.79 -1.73 -0.38
CA VAL A 299 2.17 -2.16 -1.72
C VAL A 299 3.64 -2.58 -1.77
N ILE A 300 4.54 -1.79 -1.18
CA ILE A 300 5.97 -2.11 -1.12
C ILE A 300 6.18 -3.45 -0.38
N SER A 301 5.49 -3.60 0.75
CA SER A 301 5.64 -4.81 1.58
C SER A 301 4.98 -6.05 0.99
N SER A 302 3.93 -5.89 0.17
CA SER A 302 3.20 -7.02 -0.44
C SER A 302 3.79 -7.50 -1.74
N GLY A 303 4.40 -6.61 -2.53
CA GLY A 303 4.84 -6.88 -3.90
C GLY A 303 3.69 -6.89 -4.94
N ILE A 304 2.53 -6.32 -4.62
CA ILE A 304 1.35 -6.26 -5.51
C ILE A 304 1.52 -5.12 -6.52
N HIS A 305 1.95 -5.48 -7.72
CA HIS A 305 2.39 -4.49 -8.74
C HIS A 305 1.25 -3.64 -9.31
N PHE A 306 0.07 -4.21 -9.59
CA PHE A 306 -1.04 -3.44 -10.16
C PHE A 306 -1.55 -2.35 -9.20
N ARG A 307 -1.47 -2.58 -7.90
CA ARG A 307 -1.77 -1.56 -6.89
C ARG A 307 -0.72 -0.45 -6.83
N ALA A 308 0.56 -0.79 -7.07
CA ALA A 308 1.62 0.21 -7.18
C ALA A 308 1.35 1.21 -8.29
N ILE A 309 0.91 0.73 -9.46
CA ILE A 309 0.57 1.59 -10.60
C ILE A 309 -0.59 2.54 -10.27
N GLU A 310 -1.61 2.07 -9.58
CA GLU A 310 -2.72 2.92 -9.16
C GLU A 310 -2.25 4.03 -8.21
N ILE A 311 -1.50 3.69 -7.17
CA ILE A 311 -0.99 4.67 -6.19
C ILE A 311 -0.05 5.67 -6.87
N TYR A 312 0.82 5.22 -7.78
CA TYR A 312 1.77 6.09 -8.46
C TYR A 312 1.09 7.25 -9.19
N LYS A 313 -0.10 7.03 -9.77
CA LYS A 313 -0.85 8.05 -10.50
C LYS A 313 -1.23 9.26 -9.66
N PHE A 314 -1.53 9.07 -8.39
CA PHE A 314 -1.97 10.15 -7.49
C PHE A 314 -0.97 10.50 -6.39
N ASN A 315 -0.02 9.63 -6.07
CA ASN A 315 1.00 9.90 -5.06
C ASN A 315 1.76 11.20 -5.36
N SER A 316 2.13 11.41 -6.61
CA SER A 316 2.81 12.65 -7.03
C SER A 316 1.95 13.90 -6.75
N ILE A 317 0.65 13.82 -7.00
CA ILE A 317 -0.30 14.92 -6.80
C ILE A 317 -0.44 15.22 -5.31
N ILE A 318 -0.69 14.21 -4.49
CA ILE A 318 -0.86 14.35 -3.04
C ILE A 318 0.44 14.85 -2.39
N ASN A 319 1.58 14.28 -2.78
CA ASN A 319 2.88 14.69 -2.26
C ASN A 319 3.19 16.14 -2.63
N THR A 320 2.91 16.55 -3.88
CA THR A 320 3.09 17.93 -4.32
C THR A 320 2.17 18.90 -3.55
N ALA A 321 0.91 18.53 -3.36
CA ALA A 321 -0.05 19.33 -2.60
C ALA A 321 0.37 19.46 -1.12
N TYR A 322 0.80 18.35 -0.51
CA TYR A 322 1.31 18.35 0.87
C TYR A 322 2.59 19.18 1.01
N GLN A 323 3.52 19.06 0.08
CA GLN A 323 4.72 19.89 0.06
C GLN A 323 4.40 21.39 -0.13
N ALA A 324 3.42 21.71 -1.00
CA ALA A 324 2.96 23.06 -1.20
C ALA A 324 2.32 23.65 0.08
N GLU A 325 1.52 22.85 0.80
CA GLU A 325 0.96 23.26 2.10
C GLU A 325 2.04 23.45 3.16
N GLN A 326 3.00 22.53 3.23
CA GLN A 326 4.16 22.67 4.10
C GLN A 326 5.00 23.90 3.74
N ALA A 327 5.18 24.17 2.45
CA ALA A 327 5.87 25.38 2.00
C ALA A 327 5.11 26.66 2.38
N ARG A 328 3.77 26.67 2.26
CA ARG A 328 2.91 27.78 2.74
C ARG A 328 3.02 27.93 4.25
N SER A 329 2.93 26.86 5.01
CA SER A 329 3.08 26.87 6.46
C SER A 329 4.46 27.39 6.88
N ARG A 330 5.54 26.96 6.18
CA ARG A 330 6.89 27.49 6.37
C ARG A 330 6.97 28.96 6.00
N SER A 331 6.32 29.39 4.91
CA SER A 331 6.26 30.80 4.50
C SER A 331 5.55 31.63 5.56
N HIS A 332 4.42 31.16 6.11
CA HIS A 332 3.74 31.82 7.23
C HIS A 332 4.62 31.89 8.48
N LEU A 333 5.33 30.79 8.81
CA LEU A 333 6.31 30.78 9.91
C LEU A 333 7.46 31.76 9.66
N THR A 334 7.98 31.80 8.44
CA THR A 334 9.06 32.73 8.06
C THR A 334 8.56 34.19 8.11
N THR A 335 7.37 34.46 7.62
CA THR A 335 6.72 35.76 7.71
C THR A 335 6.45 36.14 9.17
N PHE A 336 6.00 35.19 9.99
CA PHE A 336 5.84 35.40 11.44
C PHE A 336 7.16 35.68 12.14
N LEU A 337 8.22 34.91 11.83
CA LEU A 337 9.55 35.13 12.37
C LEU A 337 10.15 36.48 11.91
N ILE A 338 9.94 36.84 10.65
CA ILE A 338 10.37 38.15 10.13
C ILE A 338 9.58 39.27 10.81
N SER A 339 8.26 39.13 10.93
CA SER A 339 7.43 40.17 11.60
C SER A 339 7.78 40.27 13.09
N THR A 340 8.01 39.18 13.77
CA THR A 340 8.48 39.18 15.17
C THR A 340 9.89 39.74 15.31
N SER A 341 10.78 39.48 14.34
CA SER A 341 12.12 40.09 14.29
C SER A 341 12.05 41.58 14.03
N ILE A 342 11.14 42.05 13.17
CA ILE A 342 10.90 43.47 12.95
C ILE A 342 10.33 44.14 14.21
N ILE A 343 9.36 43.48 14.89
CA ILE A 343 8.82 43.97 16.15
C ILE A 343 9.92 44.02 17.23
N LEU A 344 10.75 42.97 17.31
CA LEU A 344 11.88 42.92 18.22
C LEU A 344 12.90 44.06 17.90
N PHE A 345 13.16 44.27 16.61
CA PHE A 345 14.03 45.36 16.15
C PHE A 345 13.46 46.74 16.49
N LEU A 346 12.16 46.94 16.28
CA LEU A 346 11.46 48.15 16.69
C LEU A 346 11.46 48.34 18.22
N LEU A 347 11.31 47.25 18.98
CA LEU A 347 11.44 47.29 20.42
C LEU A 347 12.86 47.64 20.87
N VAL A 348 13.88 47.08 20.18
CA VAL A 348 15.29 47.42 20.43
C VAL A 348 15.53 48.90 20.10
N LEU A 349 14.97 49.43 19.00
CA LEU A 349 15.04 50.87 18.67
C LEU A 349 14.32 51.74 19.71
N LEU A 350 13.16 51.29 20.20
CA LEU A 350 12.43 51.94 21.28
C LEU A 350 13.25 51.94 22.58
N VAL A 351 13.87 50.84 22.92
CA VAL A 351 14.76 50.72 24.11
C VAL A 351 15.99 51.61 23.95
N LEU A 352 16.58 51.69 22.74
CA LEU A 352 17.66 52.61 22.43
C LEU A 352 17.22 54.08 22.55
N PHE A 353 16.01 54.41 22.06
CA PHE A 353 15.43 55.72 22.20
C PHE A 353 15.21 56.11 23.66
N ILE A 354 14.62 55.20 24.45
CA ILE A 354 14.45 55.38 25.89
C ILE A 354 15.80 55.51 26.59
N TYR A 355 16.80 54.71 26.21
CA TYR A 355 18.15 54.79 26.73
C TYR A 355 18.82 56.12 26.43
N ILE A 356 18.68 56.68 25.21
CA ILE A 356 19.20 58.00 24.82
C ILE A 356 18.48 59.13 25.63
N GLN A 357 17.16 58.95 25.84
CA GLN A 357 16.39 59.88 26.70
C GLN A 357 16.79 59.80 28.17
N MET A 358 17.01 58.58 28.68
CA MET A 358 17.42 58.36 30.08
C MET A 358 18.87 58.70 30.36
N LYS A 359 19.75 58.68 29.31
CA LYS A 359 21.16 59.11 29.44
C LYS A 359 21.25 60.60 29.75
N LYS A 360 20.20 61.36 29.48
CA LYS A 360 20.08 62.77 29.86
C LYS A 360 19.79 62.97 31.37
N THR A 361 19.43 61.92 32.08
CA THR A 361 19.17 62.00 33.52
C THR A 361 20.16 61.12 34.32
N LEU A 362 21.03 61.74 35.00
CA LEU A 362 22.27 61.21 35.66
C LEU A 362 22.10 60.08 36.72
N LYS A 363 20.94 59.43 36.86
CA LYS A 363 20.66 58.49 37.96
C LYS A 363 20.64 57.00 37.57
N ILE A 364 20.98 56.60 36.28
CA ILE A 364 20.66 55.25 35.83
C ILE A 364 21.91 54.37 35.56
N LYS A 365 23.11 54.84 35.83
CA LYS A 365 24.33 54.06 35.55
C LYS A 365 24.40 52.70 36.24
N GLN A 366 23.81 52.53 37.40
CA GLN A 366 23.84 51.26 38.17
C GLN A 366 22.78 50.26 37.73
N ALA A 367 21.58 50.71 37.36
CA ALA A 367 20.52 49.80 36.85
C ALA A 367 20.80 49.29 35.42
N LEU A 368 21.56 50.08 34.64
CA LEU A 368 21.93 49.77 33.28
C LEU A 368 22.96 48.63 33.19
N ALA A 369 23.90 48.57 34.15
CA ALA A 369 24.91 47.53 34.19
C ALA A 369 24.27 46.13 34.47
N GLN A 370 23.27 46.10 35.39
CA GLN A 370 22.54 44.86 35.67
C GLN A 370 21.66 44.41 34.50
N SER A 371 20.97 45.34 33.83
CA SER A 371 20.12 45.02 32.69
C SER A 371 20.93 44.50 31.48
N ASN A 372 22.15 45.03 31.24
CA ASN A 372 23.03 44.58 30.13
C ASN A 372 23.57 43.12 30.41
N GLU A 373 23.87 42.76 31.63
CA GLU A 373 24.35 41.44 31.97
C GLU A 373 23.23 40.37 31.79
N GLU A 374 22.00 40.75 32.13
CA GLU A 374 20.84 39.86 31.96
C GLU A 374 20.47 39.67 30.47
N LEU A 375 20.58 40.72 29.66
CA LEU A 375 20.40 40.65 28.20
C LEU A 375 21.44 39.77 27.50
N LEU A 376 22.72 39.82 27.94
CA LEU A 376 23.77 38.95 27.43
C LEU A 376 23.53 37.51 27.76
N ARG A 377 23.03 37.21 28.97
CA ARG A 377 22.69 35.87 29.43
C ARG A 377 21.51 35.29 28.65
N LEU A 378 20.49 36.11 28.35
CA LEU A 378 19.36 35.69 27.49
C LEU A 378 19.79 35.47 26.02
N ASN A 379 20.67 36.34 25.49
CA ASN A 379 21.17 36.23 24.12
C ASN A 379 22.02 34.93 23.94
N ASN A 380 22.83 34.59 24.92
CA ASN A 380 23.58 33.35 24.92
C ASN A 380 22.65 32.11 24.99
N LYS A 381 21.56 32.20 25.74
CA LYS A 381 20.55 31.15 25.81
C LYS A 381 19.75 31.02 24.50
N LEU A 382 19.45 32.14 23.88
CA LEU A 382 18.74 32.20 22.59
C LEU A 382 19.62 31.66 21.44
N ASN A 383 20.92 32.00 21.45
CA ASN A 383 21.87 31.49 20.47
C ASN A 383 22.08 29.95 20.60
N SER A 384 22.09 29.45 21.83
CA SER A 384 22.13 28.01 22.09
C SER A 384 20.89 27.28 21.55
N MET A 385 19.68 27.88 21.73
CA MET A 385 18.45 27.27 21.21
C MET A 385 18.33 27.37 19.67
N ASN A 386 18.79 28.48 19.08
CA ASN A 386 18.82 28.60 17.61
C ASN A 386 19.81 27.64 16.95
N SER A 387 20.93 27.38 17.59
CA SER A 387 21.89 26.36 17.11
C SER A 387 21.27 24.96 17.12
N GLN A 388 20.58 24.59 18.22
CA GLN A 388 19.91 23.28 18.32
C GLN A 388 18.79 23.13 17.26
N LEU A 389 18.04 24.18 16.98
CA LEU A 389 16.97 24.15 15.98
C LEU A 389 17.53 23.97 14.56
N ASN A 390 18.64 24.62 14.26
CA ASN A 390 19.29 24.52 12.96
C ASN A 390 19.89 23.12 12.73
N ASP A 391 20.51 22.53 13.76
CA ASP A 391 21.03 21.16 13.69
C ASP A 391 19.93 20.13 13.47
N THR A 392 18.79 20.30 14.14
CA THR A 392 17.64 19.39 13.98
C THR A 392 17.03 19.49 12.57
N ASN A 393 16.95 20.69 12.00
CA ASN A 393 16.47 20.90 10.64
C ASN A 393 17.43 20.28 9.58
N ASN A 394 18.72 20.41 9.80
CA ASN A 394 19.69 19.80 8.89
C ASN A 394 19.60 18.27 8.90
N GLN A 395 19.47 17.64 10.09
CA GLN A 395 19.26 16.20 10.21
C GLN A 395 17.96 15.72 9.53
N LEU A 396 16.87 16.48 9.66
CA LEU A 396 15.62 16.18 8.98
C LEU A 396 15.71 16.25 7.44
N CYS A 397 16.44 17.24 6.92
CA CYS A 397 16.69 17.37 5.49
C CYS A 397 17.53 16.20 4.95
N GLU A 398 18.53 15.76 5.70
CA GLU A 398 19.41 14.66 5.32
C GLU A 398 18.64 13.32 5.27
N ILE A 399 17.80 13.06 6.28
CA ILE A 399 16.95 11.86 6.32
C ILE A 399 15.96 11.83 5.16
N ASN A 400 15.35 12.97 4.82
CA ASN A 400 14.40 13.04 3.71
C ASN A 400 15.08 12.82 2.34
N SER A 401 16.27 13.39 2.12
CA SER A 401 17.00 13.18 0.86
C SER A 401 17.42 11.71 0.66
N ILE A 402 17.81 11.06 1.74
CA ILE A 402 18.14 9.62 1.73
C ILE A 402 16.90 8.80 1.37
N LYS A 403 15.73 9.11 1.95
CA LYS A 403 14.47 8.42 1.67
C LYS A 403 14.06 8.59 0.20
N GLU A 404 14.12 9.80 -0.35
CA GLU A 404 13.81 10.07 -1.77
C GLU A 404 14.78 9.34 -2.72
N TYR A 405 16.05 9.31 -2.39
CA TYR A 405 17.06 8.56 -3.18
C TYR A 405 16.69 7.06 -3.27
N TYR A 406 16.29 6.42 -2.15
CA TYR A 406 15.96 4.99 -2.17
C TYR A 406 14.67 4.68 -2.92
N ILE A 407 13.69 5.57 -2.83
CA ILE A 407 12.45 5.42 -3.61
C ILE A 407 12.75 5.52 -5.11
N ALA A 408 13.56 6.48 -5.52
CA ALA A 408 13.98 6.64 -6.92
C ALA A 408 14.77 5.42 -7.42
N GLU A 409 15.73 4.95 -6.65
CA GLU A 409 16.54 3.76 -6.98
C GLU A 409 15.69 2.49 -7.10
N PHE A 410 14.64 2.35 -6.23
CA PHE A 410 13.70 1.25 -6.33
C PHE A 410 12.90 1.27 -7.66
N PHE A 411 12.40 2.45 -8.03
CA PHE A 411 11.68 2.58 -9.29
C PHE A 411 12.59 2.36 -10.51
N ASP A 412 13.83 2.86 -10.48
CA ASP A 412 14.79 2.61 -11.54
C ASP A 412 15.10 1.11 -11.73
N VAL A 413 15.17 0.36 -10.62
CA VAL A 413 15.26 -1.11 -10.68
C VAL A 413 14.05 -1.69 -11.37
N CYS A 414 12.83 -1.29 -10.98
CA CYS A 414 11.59 -1.79 -11.57
C CYS A 414 11.51 -1.49 -13.08
N PHE A 415 11.78 -0.26 -13.48
CA PHE A 415 11.79 0.13 -14.91
C PHE A 415 12.85 -0.60 -15.72
N SER A 416 14.03 -0.78 -15.16
CA SER A 416 15.10 -1.56 -15.80
C SER A 416 14.65 -3.00 -16.09
N TYR A 417 13.97 -3.64 -15.13
CA TYR A 417 13.41 -4.99 -15.30
C TYR A 417 12.34 -5.04 -16.39
N ILE A 418 11.41 -4.08 -16.40
CA ILE A 418 10.35 -4.00 -17.43
C ILE A 418 10.98 -3.88 -18.81
N HIS A 419 11.95 -2.99 -18.98
CA HIS A 419 12.61 -2.78 -20.28
C HIS A 419 13.42 -4.01 -20.75
N LYS A 420 14.03 -4.74 -19.83
CA LYS A 420 14.74 -5.99 -20.15
C LYS A 420 13.78 -7.09 -20.56
N MET A 421 12.64 -7.20 -19.88
CA MET A 421 11.57 -8.14 -20.25
C MET A 421 11.02 -7.86 -21.66
N GLU A 422 10.78 -6.59 -21.99
CA GLU A 422 10.34 -6.17 -23.32
C GLU A 422 11.36 -6.54 -24.39
N LYS A 423 12.65 -6.29 -24.15
CA LYS A 423 13.74 -6.73 -25.04
C LYS A 423 13.76 -8.24 -25.23
N TYR A 424 13.59 -9.01 -24.16
CA TYR A 424 13.60 -10.45 -24.22
C TYR A 424 12.39 -10.98 -24.98
N GLN A 425 11.21 -10.41 -24.75
CA GLN A 425 9.99 -10.71 -25.50
C GLN A 425 10.17 -10.47 -27.02
N ASN A 426 10.70 -9.28 -27.35
CA ASN A 426 10.95 -8.91 -28.75
C ASN A 426 11.97 -9.84 -29.43
N MET A 427 12.97 -10.31 -28.69
CA MET A 427 13.94 -11.29 -29.18
C MET A 427 13.28 -12.64 -29.46
N LEU A 428 12.47 -13.15 -28.51
CA LEU A 428 11.76 -14.42 -28.68
C LEU A 428 10.73 -14.33 -29.84
N TYR A 429 10.05 -13.20 -29.96
CA TYR A 429 9.11 -12.94 -31.04
C TYR A 429 9.79 -12.98 -32.43
N LYS A 430 10.97 -12.38 -32.56
CA LYS A 430 11.78 -12.44 -33.80
C LYS A 430 12.20 -13.87 -34.16
N ILE A 431 12.63 -14.66 -33.15
CA ILE A 431 13.02 -16.07 -33.33
C ILE A 431 11.80 -16.91 -33.76
N ALA A 432 10.62 -16.64 -33.14
CA ALA A 432 9.38 -17.33 -33.44
C ALA A 432 8.87 -17.06 -34.87
N ILE A 433 8.88 -15.78 -35.32
CA ILE A 433 8.47 -15.38 -36.70
C ILE A 433 9.38 -16.02 -37.74
N ASN A 434 10.67 -16.09 -37.45
CA ASN A 434 11.64 -16.68 -38.37
C ASN A 434 11.60 -18.24 -38.38
N LYS A 435 10.65 -18.83 -37.64
CA LYS A 435 10.43 -20.30 -37.53
C LYS A 435 11.66 -21.08 -37.03
N TYR A 436 12.57 -20.45 -36.31
CA TYR A 436 13.72 -21.10 -35.65
C TYR A 436 13.27 -21.77 -34.34
N TYR A 437 12.40 -22.76 -34.42
CA TYR A 437 11.76 -23.37 -33.25
C TYR A 437 12.75 -24.05 -32.29
N ASP A 438 13.80 -24.68 -32.81
CA ASP A 438 14.83 -25.33 -31.99
C ASP A 438 15.64 -24.29 -31.19
N GLU A 439 15.94 -23.16 -31.79
CA GLU A 439 16.59 -22.05 -31.12
C GLU A 439 15.68 -21.38 -30.10
N LEU A 440 14.40 -21.27 -30.41
CA LEU A 440 13.38 -20.76 -29.49
C LEU A 440 13.28 -21.67 -28.23
N ILE A 441 13.18 -22.98 -28.44
CA ILE A 441 13.13 -23.96 -27.35
C ILE A 441 14.42 -23.95 -26.51
N LYS A 442 15.58 -23.83 -27.15
CA LYS A 442 16.87 -23.72 -26.48
C LYS A 442 16.95 -22.46 -25.64
N LYS A 443 16.49 -21.31 -26.13
CA LYS A 443 16.45 -20.05 -25.40
C LYS A 443 15.45 -20.08 -24.24
N LEU A 444 14.29 -20.70 -24.42
CA LEU A 444 13.26 -20.85 -23.39
C LEU A 444 13.67 -21.82 -22.26
N LYS A 445 14.48 -22.85 -22.59
CA LYS A 445 15.03 -23.78 -21.58
C LYS A 445 16.27 -23.26 -20.85
N SER A 446 16.88 -22.20 -21.35
CA SER A 446 18.10 -21.67 -20.76
C SER A 446 17.79 -20.80 -19.55
N SER A 447 18.35 -21.14 -18.41
CA SER A 447 18.33 -20.31 -17.20
C SER A 447 19.30 -19.14 -17.27
N ALA A 448 20.14 -19.06 -18.31
CA ALA A 448 21.26 -18.10 -18.39
C ALA A 448 20.83 -16.63 -18.17
N LEU A 449 19.69 -16.23 -18.72
CA LEU A 449 19.17 -14.88 -18.50
C LEU A 449 18.75 -14.66 -17.04
N ILE A 450 18.15 -15.66 -16.42
CA ILE A 450 17.70 -15.59 -15.01
C ILE A 450 18.93 -15.50 -14.11
N ASP A 451 19.95 -16.30 -14.38
CA ASP A 451 21.20 -16.32 -13.60
C ASP A 451 21.97 -15.01 -13.76
N GLU A 452 22.00 -14.45 -14.97
CA GLU A 452 22.60 -13.14 -15.25
C GLU A 452 21.89 -12.01 -14.52
N GLU A 453 20.54 -12.00 -14.58
CA GLU A 453 19.75 -10.98 -13.92
C GLU A 453 19.79 -11.09 -12.38
N LEU A 454 19.82 -12.30 -11.87
CA LEU A 454 19.99 -12.53 -10.43
C LEU A 454 21.35 -12.04 -9.95
N SER A 455 22.40 -12.28 -10.74
CA SER A 455 23.74 -11.77 -10.46
C SER A 455 23.81 -10.24 -10.49
N ALA A 456 23.14 -9.63 -11.47
CA ALA A 456 23.04 -8.17 -11.58
C ALA A 456 22.27 -7.55 -10.40
N LEU A 457 21.19 -8.20 -9.97
CA LEU A 457 20.41 -7.78 -8.80
C LEU A 457 21.25 -7.81 -7.52
N TYR A 458 21.98 -8.90 -7.30
CA TYR A 458 22.87 -9.01 -6.15
C TYR A 458 23.97 -7.97 -6.16
N THR A 459 24.58 -7.71 -7.31
CA THR A 459 25.63 -6.69 -7.44
C THR A 459 25.11 -5.29 -7.13
N ARG A 460 23.88 -5.00 -7.55
CA ARG A 460 23.23 -3.70 -7.29
C ARG A 460 22.85 -3.56 -5.81
N PHE A 461 22.28 -4.62 -5.22
CA PHE A 461 22.02 -4.69 -3.80
C PHE A 461 23.27 -4.43 -2.97
N ASP A 462 24.38 -5.13 -3.30
CA ASP A 462 25.66 -4.99 -2.60
C ASP A 462 26.16 -3.55 -2.65
N LYS A 463 26.08 -2.89 -3.81
CA LYS A 463 26.49 -1.48 -3.97
C LYS A 463 25.65 -0.52 -3.15
N VAL A 464 24.33 -0.68 -3.20
CA VAL A 464 23.39 0.18 -2.46
C VAL A 464 23.58 -0.01 -0.96
N PHE A 465 23.68 -1.27 -0.52
CA PHE A 465 23.88 -1.59 0.89
C PHE A 465 25.20 -1.08 1.45
N LEU A 466 26.31 -1.29 0.72
CA LEU A 466 27.61 -0.78 1.13
C LEU A 466 27.75 0.74 0.98
N GLY A 467 26.95 1.35 0.13
CA GLY A 467 26.78 2.81 0.11
C GLY A 467 26.16 3.35 1.39
N LEU A 468 25.20 2.60 1.97
CA LEU A 468 24.60 2.91 3.28
C LEU A 468 25.50 2.58 4.46
N TYR A 469 26.21 1.48 4.37
CA TYR A 469 27.04 0.92 5.43
C TYR A 469 28.45 0.60 4.91
N PRO A 470 29.28 1.63 4.66
CA PRO A 470 30.61 1.43 4.04
C PRO A 470 31.54 0.53 4.86
N THR A 471 31.40 0.54 6.17
CA THR A 471 32.23 -0.23 7.10
C THR A 471 31.62 -1.61 7.45
N PHE A 472 30.49 -1.99 6.88
CA PHE A 472 29.76 -3.21 7.28
C PHE A 472 30.62 -4.47 7.30
N VAL A 473 31.42 -4.71 6.25
CA VAL A 473 32.24 -5.92 6.14
C VAL A 473 33.35 -5.95 7.17
N SER A 474 33.99 -4.80 7.40
CA SER A 474 35.02 -4.66 8.43
C SER A 474 34.48 -4.81 9.83
N ASP A 475 33.33 -4.18 10.11
CA ASP A 475 32.66 -4.24 11.41
C ASP A 475 32.14 -5.65 11.69
N PHE A 476 31.61 -6.33 10.66
CA PHE A 476 31.17 -7.72 10.79
C PHE A 476 32.34 -8.66 11.06
N ASN A 477 33.42 -8.53 10.33
CA ASN A 477 34.64 -9.33 10.54
C ASN A 477 35.30 -9.06 11.90
N ALA A 478 35.12 -7.87 12.47
CA ALA A 478 35.62 -7.57 13.83
C ALA A 478 34.84 -8.35 14.93
N LEU A 479 33.64 -8.86 14.63
CA LEU A 479 32.84 -9.69 15.56
C LEU A 479 33.16 -11.18 15.46
N LEU A 480 33.93 -11.61 14.44
CA LEU A 480 34.29 -13.01 14.19
C LEU A 480 35.68 -13.35 14.72
N LYS A 481 35.88 -14.61 15.09
CA LYS A 481 37.23 -15.14 15.41
C LYS A 481 38.11 -15.10 14.17
N ASP A 482 39.43 -14.99 14.33
CA ASP A 482 40.34 -14.85 13.21
C ASP A 482 40.27 -16.00 12.19
N GLU A 483 39.92 -17.21 12.61
CA GLU A 483 39.74 -18.39 11.78
C GLU A 483 38.41 -18.39 10.99
N GLU A 484 37.45 -17.58 11.40
CA GLU A 484 36.07 -17.52 10.83
C GLU A 484 35.84 -16.25 10.00
N LYS A 485 36.87 -15.36 9.88
CA LYS A 485 36.74 -14.12 9.13
C LYS A 485 36.44 -14.38 7.66
N ILE A 486 35.44 -13.67 7.16
CA ILE A 486 34.99 -13.81 5.78
C ILE A 486 35.95 -13.03 4.88
N ILE A 487 36.69 -13.77 4.01
CA ILE A 487 37.56 -13.23 2.98
C ILE A 487 36.79 -13.20 1.66
N LEU A 488 36.51 -12.01 1.16
CA LEU A 488 35.83 -11.83 -0.11
C LEU A 488 36.78 -12.13 -1.29
N LYS A 489 36.21 -12.68 -2.38
CA LYS A 489 36.97 -12.79 -3.66
C LYS A 489 37.26 -11.40 -4.21
N PRO A 490 38.31 -11.23 -5.04
CA PRO A 490 38.78 -9.91 -5.50
C PRO A 490 37.69 -9.04 -6.15
N ASP A 491 36.68 -9.63 -6.77
CA ASP A 491 35.61 -8.94 -7.49
C ASP A 491 34.22 -8.98 -6.77
N ALA A 492 34.13 -9.56 -5.57
CA ALA A 492 32.88 -9.69 -4.85
C ALA A 492 32.74 -8.60 -3.77
N LEU A 493 31.69 -7.82 -3.83
CA LEU A 493 31.39 -6.80 -2.83
C LEU A 493 30.86 -7.43 -1.54
N LEU A 494 29.96 -8.41 -1.65
CA LEU A 494 29.46 -9.25 -0.55
C LEU A 494 29.35 -10.70 -1.03
N ASN A 495 29.54 -11.66 -0.12
CA ASN A 495 29.22 -13.07 -0.37
C ASN A 495 27.77 -13.38 0.05
N ARG A 496 27.32 -14.63 -0.16
CA ARG A 496 25.96 -15.07 0.17
C ARG A 496 25.63 -14.88 1.65
N GLU A 497 26.56 -15.16 2.53
CA GLU A 497 26.39 -15.06 3.98
C GLU A 497 26.27 -13.60 4.40
N LEU A 498 27.17 -12.74 3.95
CA LEU A 498 27.13 -11.30 4.24
C LEU A 498 25.85 -10.65 3.70
N ARG A 499 25.30 -11.09 2.55
CA ARG A 499 24.00 -10.60 2.06
C ARG A 499 22.85 -10.97 2.99
N ILE A 500 22.86 -12.17 3.57
CA ILE A 500 21.86 -12.57 4.55
C ILE A 500 21.94 -11.67 5.78
N TYR A 501 23.13 -11.42 6.30
CA TYR A 501 23.32 -10.50 7.44
C TYR A 501 23.00 -9.05 7.08
N ALA A 502 23.28 -8.62 5.85
CA ALA A 502 22.88 -7.33 5.34
C ALA A 502 21.36 -7.17 5.30
N LEU A 503 20.63 -8.19 4.84
CA LEU A 503 19.16 -8.22 4.86
C LEU A 503 18.60 -8.21 6.28
N LEU A 504 19.20 -8.97 7.20
CA LEU A 504 18.83 -8.95 8.63
C LEU A 504 19.04 -7.59 9.29
N ARG A 505 20.04 -6.83 8.84
CA ARG A 505 20.28 -5.46 9.34
C ARG A 505 19.27 -4.44 8.82
N LEU A 506 18.67 -4.70 7.66
CA LEU A 506 17.65 -3.81 7.07
C LEU A 506 16.23 -4.07 7.63
N GLY A 507 16.02 -5.14 8.42
CA GLY A 507 14.75 -5.53 9.02
C GLY A 507 14.15 -6.71 8.32
#